data_06187af95d1dee66036434c168a8d9f1
#
_entry.id   06187af95d1dee66036434c168a8d9f1
#
_cell.length_a   1.000
_cell.length_b   1.000
_cell.length_c   1.000
_cell.angle_alpha   90.00
_cell.angle_beta   90.00
_cell.angle_gamma   90.00
#
_symmetry.space_group_name_H-M   'P 1'
#
loop_
_entity.id
_entity.type
_entity.pdbx_description
1 polymer ?
#
loop_
_entity_poly.entity_id
_entity_poly.type
_entity_poly.pdbx_seq_one_letter_code
_entity_poly.pdbx_strand_id
1 'polypeptide(L)'
;MDLVGEDPASVLDRLERAAQRVETPGDDGTMVWHAWGQGPALVLCHGGAGSWRHWVHNIDDLARDYRVLLPDLPGLGDSALPYPETAERVGELLARGVDIILGPNATYDVGGFSFGGTAASCLAALHRARIRSLTIVGSSGVGPRGSRVELLKVRHLMGEERVEAHRVNLSRLMIADVMKIDALALAVQEWNTRHARLKTPMLSRGDALVNALGQVQAPLNGIWGELDAPANPRAREREAALRELRPDVNFHMVMGAGHWVAYEAPEEFNATLREMLRRTRP
;
A
#
# COMPACT_ATOMS: atom_id res chain seq x y z
N MET A 1 -1.40 17.80 -8.42
CA MET A 1 -1.49 17.95 -9.89
C MET A 1 -2.60 17.03 -10.31
N ASP A 2 -3.60 17.53 -11.01
CA ASP A 2 -4.71 16.69 -11.47
C ASP A 2 -4.21 15.91 -12.71
N LEU A 3 -4.21 14.56 -12.62
CA LEU A 3 -3.77 13.68 -13.70
C LEU A 3 -4.94 13.26 -14.61
N VAL A 4 -6.14 13.79 -14.38
CA VAL A 4 -7.33 13.48 -15.16
C VAL A 4 -7.15 13.93 -16.60
N GLY A 5 -7.22 12.99 -17.54
CA GLY A 5 -7.10 13.24 -18.98
C GLY A 5 -5.67 13.22 -19.54
N GLU A 6 -4.65 13.04 -18.72
CA GLU A 6 -3.29 12.78 -19.20
C GLU A 6 -3.18 11.34 -19.76
N ASP A 7 -2.29 11.16 -20.75
CA ASP A 7 -2.00 9.80 -21.25
C ASP A 7 -1.34 8.95 -20.16
N PRO A 8 -1.92 7.78 -19.79
CA PRO A 8 -1.39 6.94 -18.72
C PRO A 8 0.08 6.56 -18.87
N ALA A 9 0.54 6.27 -20.08
CA ALA A 9 1.93 5.91 -20.34
C ALA A 9 2.85 7.10 -20.02
N SER A 10 2.47 8.29 -20.43
CA SER A 10 3.23 9.51 -20.16
C SER A 10 3.33 9.82 -18.67
N VAL A 11 2.24 9.65 -17.91
CA VAL A 11 2.23 9.82 -16.45
C VAL A 11 3.18 8.84 -15.77
N LEU A 12 3.05 7.55 -16.09
CA LEU A 12 3.85 6.49 -15.48
C LEU A 12 5.34 6.64 -15.85
N ASP A 13 5.66 6.91 -17.10
CA ASP A 13 7.03 7.17 -17.58
C ASP A 13 7.66 8.37 -16.90
N ARG A 14 6.91 9.46 -16.73
CA ARG A 14 7.39 10.66 -16.04
C ARG A 14 7.76 10.36 -14.60
N LEU A 15 6.87 9.68 -13.87
CA LEU A 15 7.11 9.33 -12.47
C LEU A 15 8.29 8.36 -12.35
N GLU A 16 8.36 7.34 -13.21
CA GLU A 16 9.44 6.35 -13.18
C GLU A 16 10.81 6.98 -13.47
N ARG A 17 10.90 7.88 -14.47
CA ARG A 17 12.15 8.62 -14.77
C ARG A 17 12.54 9.59 -13.67
N ALA A 18 11.58 10.17 -12.94
CA ALA A 18 11.86 11.05 -11.80
C ALA A 18 12.31 10.30 -10.55
N ALA A 19 12.12 8.98 -10.50
CA ALA A 19 12.50 8.16 -9.37
C ALA A 19 14.00 7.88 -9.33
N GLN A 20 14.57 7.89 -8.14
CA GLN A 20 15.81 7.17 -7.87
C GLN A 20 15.48 5.69 -7.68
N ARG A 21 15.78 4.86 -8.67
CA ARG A 21 15.62 3.41 -8.55
C ARG A 21 16.82 2.82 -7.77
N VAL A 22 16.52 2.04 -6.75
CA VAL A 22 17.51 1.37 -5.89
C VAL A 22 17.18 -0.12 -5.84
N GLU A 23 18.18 -0.96 -5.84
CA GLU A 23 18.05 -2.41 -5.65
C GLU A 23 18.72 -2.83 -4.34
N THR A 24 18.06 -3.72 -3.61
CA THR A 24 18.60 -4.33 -2.39
C THR A 24 18.51 -5.85 -2.51
N PRO A 25 19.35 -6.61 -1.79
CA PRO A 25 19.32 -8.07 -1.87
C PRO A 25 17.96 -8.66 -1.49
N GLY A 26 17.41 -9.51 -2.34
CA GLY A 26 16.26 -10.40 -2.09
C GLY A 26 16.73 -11.82 -1.75
N ASP A 27 15.83 -12.79 -1.81
CA ASP A 27 16.18 -14.20 -1.57
C ASP A 27 16.72 -14.88 -2.85
N ASP A 28 16.08 -14.60 -3.99
CA ASP A 28 16.49 -15.09 -5.29
C ASP A 28 16.46 -13.93 -6.29
N GLY A 29 17.45 -13.03 -6.15
CA GLY A 29 17.55 -11.81 -6.94
C GLY A 29 17.48 -10.55 -6.07
N THR A 30 16.86 -9.48 -6.60
CA THR A 30 16.81 -8.18 -5.95
C THR A 30 15.39 -7.76 -5.56
N MET A 31 15.31 -6.93 -4.56
CA MET A 31 14.13 -6.15 -4.21
C MET A 31 14.29 -4.73 -4.76
N VAL A 32 13.31 -4.25 -5.49
CA VAL A 32 13.34 -2.95 -6.18
C VAL A 32 12.62 -1.90 -5.38
N TRP A 33 13.22 -0.73 -5.29
CA TRP A 33 12.71 0.45 -4.61
C TRP A 33 12.73 1.64 -5.56
N HIS A 34 11.73 2.47 -5.43
CA HIS A 34 11.65 3.76 -6.11
C HIS A 34 11.57 4.86 -5.06
N ALA A 35 12.39 5.91 -5.21
CA ALA A 35 12.45 7.01 -4.27
C ALA A 35 12.24 8.35 -4.95
N TRP A 36 11.45 9.23 -4.33
CA TRP A 36 11.20 10.60 -4.79
C TRP A 36 11.33 11.57 -3.62
N GLY A 37 11.65 12.83 -3.95
CA GLY A 37 11.74 13.91 -2.98
C GLY A 37 12.92 13.80 -2.02
N GLN A 38 12.93 14.70 -1.07
CA GLN A 38 13.94 14.80 -0.01
C GLN A 38 13.25 15.11 1.33
N GLY A 39 13.98 14.97 2.43
CA GLY A 39 13.45 15.22 3.77
C GLY A 39 13.28 13.96 4.60
N PRO A 40 12.39 13.97 5.60
CA PRO A 40 12.14 12.82 6.45
C PRO A 40 11.65 11.62 5.63
N ALA A 41 12.22 10.44 5.90
CA ALA A 41 11.89 9.24 5.14
C ALA A 41 10.47 8.74 5.47
N LEU A 42 9.73 8.41 4.41
CA LEU A 42 8.40 7.82 4.44
C LEU A 42 8.38 6.58 3.53
N VAL A 43 8.26 5.40 4.11
CA VAL A 43 8.15 4.14 3.39
C VAL A 43 6.67 3.81 3.21
N LEU A 44 6.19 3.62 1.97
CA LEU A 44 4.80 3.23 1.71
C LEU A 44 4.74 1.93 0.91
N CYS A 45 4.21 0.89 1.53
CA CYS A 45 4.04 -0.45 0.95
C CYS A 45 2.70 -0.54 0.19
N HIS A 46 2.74 -0.98 -1.04
CA HIS A 46 1.55 -1.16 -1.89
C HIS A 46 0.73 -2.41 -1.52
N GLY A 47 -0.49 -2.52 -2.05
CA GLY A 47 -1.39 -3.65 -1.83
C GLY A 47 -1.01 -4.92 -2.60
N GLY A 48 -1.76 -5.98 -2.37
CA GLY A 48 -1.61 -7.24 -3.10
C GLY A 48 -1.80 -7.06 -4.60
N ALA A 49 -1.10 -7.87 -5.40
CA ALA A 49 -1.02 -7.74 -6.85
C ALA A 49 -0.76 -6.30 -7.31
N GLY A 50 0.10 -5.57 -6.59
CA GLY A 50 0.43 -4.16 -6.82
C GLY A 50 1.91 -3.92 -7.11
N SER A 51 2.26 -2.65 -7.20
CA SER A 51 3.60 -2.08 -7.31
C SER A 51 3.60 -0.66 -6.73
N TRP A 52 4.72 0.05 -6.82
CA TRP A 52 4.78 1.49 -6.49
C TRP A 52 3.66 2.31 -7.17
N ARG A 53 3.12 1.84 -8.29
CA ARG A 53 2.07 2.49 -9.07
C ARG A 53 0.74 2.63 -8.33
N HIS A 54 0.53 1.88 -7.23
CA HIS A 54 -0.63 2.12 -6.36
C HIS A 54 -0.66 3.51 -5.72
N TRP A 55 0.47 4.22 -5.71
CA TRP A 55 0.65 5.54 -5.13
C TRP A 55 0.75 6.67 -6.17
N VAL A 56 0.36 6.39 -7.44
CA VAL A 56 0.56 7.28 -8.59
C VAL A 56 0.04 8.70 -8.36
N HIS A 57 -1.11 8.87 -7.70
CA HIS A 57 -1.69 10.18 -7.37
C HIS A 57 -1.09 10.86 -6.12
N ASN A 58 -0.23 10.15 -5.38
CA ASN A 58 0.28 10.62 -4.10
C ASN A 58 1.75 11.03 -4.17
N ILE A 59 2.51 10.49 -5.12
CA ILE A 59 3.97 10.66 -5.22
C ILE A 59 4.37 12.13 -5.31
N ASP A 60 3.90 12.84 -6.33
CA ASP A 60 4.30 14.24 -6.58
C ASP A 60 3.97 15.17 -5.41
N ASP A 61 2.84 14.89 -4.73
CA ASP A 61 2.40 15.70 -3.61
C ASP A 61 3.22 15.38 -2.35
N LEU A 62 3.35 14.11 -1.97
CA LEU A 62 4.09 13.70 -0.78
C LEU A 62 5.59 13.97 -0.90
N ALA A 63 6.17 13.87 -2.10
CA ALA A 63 7.58 14.11 -2.37
C ALA A 63 8.02 15.58 -2.15
N ARG A 64 7.08 16.50 -1.96
CA ARG A 64 7.39 17.90 -1.58
C ARG A 64 7.93 18.02 -0.16
N ASP A 65 7.45 17.14 0.74
CA ASP A 65 7.75 17.22 2.17
C ASP A 65 8.57 16.04 2.68
N TYR A 66 8.60 14.93 1.94
CA TYR A 66 9.19 13.66 2.36
C TYR A 66 10.13 13.08 1.32
N ARG A 67 11.10 12.31 1.78
CA ARG A 67 11.75 11.30 0.94
C ARG A 67 10.85 10.08 0.92
N VAL A 68 10.02 9.96 -0.12
CA VAL A 68 9.06 8.88 -0.31
C VAL A 68 9.78 7.67 -0.88
N LEU A 69 9.73 6.54 -0.19
CA LEU A 69 10.33 5.26 -0.58
C LEU A 69 9.21 4.24 -0.84
N LEU A 70 9.06 3.85 -2.08
CA LEU A 70 8.04 2.89 -2.51
C LEU A 70 8.72 1.61 -2.98
N PRO A 71 8.75 0.54 -2.15
CA PRO A 71 9.21 -0.75 -2.59
C PRO A 71 8.19 -1.39 -3.55
N ASP A 72 8.65 -2.09 -4.56
CA ASP A 72 7.89 -3.20 -5.08
C ASP A 72 8.05 -4.35 -4.08
N LEU A 73 6.95 -4.78 -3.46
CA LEU A 73 7.00 -5.83 -2.44
C LEU A 73 7.52 -7.14 -3.03
N PRO A 74 8.26 -7.94 -2.25
CA PRO A 74 8.80 -9.22 -2.73
C PRO A 74 7.75 -10.07 -3.45
N GLY A 75 8.09 -10.53 -4.66
CA GLY A 75 7.21 -11.29 -5.55
C GLY A 75 6.15 -10.49 -6.31
N LEU A 76 6.19 -9.16 -6.20
CA LEU A 76 5.30 -8.23 -6.89
C LEU A 76 6.14 -7.16 -7.61
N GLY A 77 5.57 -6.54 -8.64
CA GLY A 77 6.32 -5.59 -9.46
C GLY A 77 7.60 -6.20 -10.01
N ASP A 78 8.69 -5.48 -9.90
CA ASP A 78 10.02 -5.90 -10.39
C ASP A 78 10.84 -6.66 -9.33
N SER A 79 10.34 -6.85 -8.11
CA SER A 79 11.05 -7.53 -7.02
C SER A 79 10.96 -9.05 -7.11
N ALA A 80 12.08 -9.74 -6.80
CA ALA A 80 12.15 -11.19 -6.74
C ALA A 80 11.22 -11.80 -5.68
N LEU A 81 10.87 -13.09 -5.82
CA LEU A 81 10.03 -13.81 -4.86
C LEU A 81 10.72 -13.94 -3.49
N PRO A 82 9.95 -13.86 -2.39
CA PRO A 82 10.47 -14.17 -1.07
C PRO A 82 10.48 -15.69 -0.86
N TYR A 83 11.40 -16.18 -0.03
CA TYR A 83 11.42 -17.57 0.41
C TYR A 83 11.71 -17.67 1.92
N PRO A 84 10.80 -18.23 2.71
CA PRO A 84 9.46 -18.73 2.36
C PRO A 84 8.49 -17.59 1.98
N GLU A 85 7.41 -17.93 1.25
CA GLU A 85 6.35 -16.99 0.86
C GLU A 85 5.44 -16.68 2.06
N THR A 86 5.93 -15.87 3.02
CA THR A 86 5.22 -15.44 4.22
C THR A 86 5.23 -13.91 4.37
N ALA A 87 4.28 -13.37 5.12
CA ALA A 87 4.22 -11.93 5.40
C ALA A 87 5.41 -11.46 6.26
N GLU A 88 5.84 -12.30 7.19
CA GLU A 88 7.01 -12.06 8.04
C GLU A 88 8.29 -11.97 7.20
N ARG A 89 8.45 -12.89 6.22
CA ARG A 89 9.60 -12.85 5.32
C ARG A 89 9.61 -11.59 4.46
N VAL A 90 8.45 -11.15 3.97
CA VAL A 90 8.33 -9.86 3.27
C VAL A 90 8.77 -8.72 4.19
N GLY A 91 8.35 -8.70 5.46
CA GLY A 91 8.79 -7.73 6.45
C GLY A 91 10.29 -7.72 6.71
N GLU A 92 10.93 -8.91 6.77
CA GLU A 92 12.39 -9.04 6.95
C GLU A 92 13.18 -8.48 5.75
N LEU A 93 12.72 -8.76 4.53
CA LEU A 93 13.36 -8.23 3.32
C LEU A 93 13.22 -6.70 3.23
N LEU A 94 12.04 -6.17 3.59
CA LEU A 94 11.82 -4.74 3.73
C LEU A 94 12.77 -4.12 4.77
N ALA A 95 12.93 -4.75 5.95
CA ALA A 95 13.81 -4.26 7.01
C ALA A 95 15.27 -4.16 6.52
N ARG A 96 15.78 -5.21 5.89
CA ARG A 96 17.13 -5.21 5.29
C ARG A 96 17.28 -4.13 4.22
N GLY A 97 16.28 -3.95 3.36
CA GLY A 97 16.30 -2.93 2.32
C GLY A 97 16.35 -1.52 2.91
N VAL A 98 15.54 -1.24 3.93
CA VAL A 98 15.55 0.04 4.66
C VAL A 98 16.91 0.29 5.32
N ASP A 99 17.55 -0.73 5.90
CA ASP A 99 18.89 -0.59 6.50
C ASP A 99 19.96 -0.18 5.48
N ILE A 100 19.87 -0.73 4.28
CA ILE A 100 20.80 -0.39 3.19
C ILE A 100 20.53 1.03 2.68
N ILE A 101 19.27 1.42 2.52
CA ILE A 101 18.89 2.70 1.88
C ILE A 101 19.00 3.89 2.83
N LEU A 102 18.62 3.71 4.11
CA LEU A 102 18.58 4.77 5.10
C LEU A 102 19.72 4.70 6.14
N GLY A 103 20.37 3.56 6.24
CA GLY A 103 21.30 3.25 7.31
C GLY A 103 20.60 2.68 8.56
N PRO A 104 21.36 1.95 9.43
CA PRO A 104 20.80 1.16 10.53
C PRO A 104 20.22 2.01 11.67
N ASN A 105 20.57 3.29 11.76
CA ASN A 105 20.13 4.18 12.84
C ASN A 105 19.08 5.22 12.43
N ALA A 106 18.71 5.28 11.15
CA ALA A 106 17.74 6.25 10.68
C ALA A 106 16.35 5.96 11.21
N THR A 107 15.64 7.00 11.64
CA THR A 107 14.22 6.93 11.99
C THR A 107 13.35 7.30 10.79
N TYR A 108 12.19 6.67 10.66
CA TYR A 108 11.31 6.88 9.51
C TYR A 108 9.85 6.61 9.86
N ASP A 109 8.94 7.10 9.01
CA ASP A 109 7.53 6.75 9.02
C ASP A 109 7.31 5.60 8.05
N VAL A 110 6.40 4.69 8.41
CA VAL A 110 6.05 3.58 7.53
C VAL A 110 4.53 3.46 7.41
N GLY A 111 4.08 3.15 6.20
CA GLY A 111 2.67 2.86 5.98
C GLY A 111 2.48 1.78 4.93
N GLY A 112 1.24 1.29 4.82
CA GLY A 112 0.93 0.30 3.81
C GLY A 112 -0.54 0.13 3.54
N PHE A 113 -0.84 -0.11 2.26
CA PHE A 113 -2.18 -0.31 1.74
C PHE A 113 -2.50 -1.81 1.65
N SER A 114 -3.66 -2.23 2.15
CA SER A 114 -4.15 -3.61 2.05
C SER A 114 -3.11 -4.62 2.57
N PHE A 115 -2.61 -5.54 1.76
CA PHE A 115 -1.50 -6.44 2.12
C PHE A 115 -0.23 -5.68 2.53
N GLY A 116 0.01 -4.52 1.93
CA GLY A 116 1.12 -3.63 2.31
C GLY A 116 1.05 -3.17 3.75
N GLY A 117 -0.13 -3.05 4.35
CA GLY A 117 -0.28 -2.77 5.78
C GLY A 117 0.24 -3.90 6.67
N THR A 118 0.02 -5.16 6.26
CA THR A 118 0.61 -6.32 6.92
C THR A 118 2.14 -6.29 6.79
N ALA A 119 2.66 -6.08 5.58
CA ALA A 119 4.10 -6.00 5.33
C ALA A 119 4.78 -4.86 6.11
N ALA A 120 4.16 -3.67 6.11
CA ALA A 120 4.62 -2.50 6.87
C ALA A 120 4.62 -2.76 8.39
N SER A 121 3.61 -3.47 8.90
CA SER A 121 3.53 -3.83 10.32
C SER A 121 4.60 -4.84 10.71
N CYS A 122 4.89 -5.84 9.86
CA CYS A 122 5.99 -6.78 10.07
C CYS A 122 7.36 -6.06 10.09
N LEU A 123 7.58 -5.14 9.13
CA LEU A 123 8.76 -4.27 9.14
C LEU A 123 8.85 -3.44 10.42
N ALA A 124 7.75 -2.79 10.82
CA ALA A 124 7.70 -1.96 12.03
C ALA A 124 7.99 -2.74 13.31
N ALA A 125 7.53 -3.98 13.40
CA ALA A 125 7.81 -4.89 14.52
C ALA A 125 9.32 -5.23 14.64
N LEU A 126 10.04 -5.30 13.53
CA LEU A 126 11.49 -5.52 13.50
C LEU A 126 12.28 -4.25 13.87
N HIS A 127 11.85 -3.09 13.44
CA HIS A 127 12.56 -1.81 13.61
C HIS A 127 11.97 -0.91 14.72
N ARG A 128 11.33 -1.48 15.74
CA ARG A 128 10.54 -0.81 16.80
C ARG A 128 11.01 0.59 17.20
N ALA A 129 12.29 0.71 17.58
CA ALA A 129 12.86 1.98 18.06
C ALA A 129 13.09 3.02 16.95
N ARG A 130 12.96 2.63 15.70
CA ARG A 130 13.23 3.47 14.52
C ARG A 130 11.97 3.98 13.85
N ILE A 131 10.81 3.40 14.19
CA ILE A 131 9.53 3.79 13.62
C ILE A 131 9.00 5.01 14.35
N ARG A 132 8.80 6.12 13.63
CA ARG A 132 8.14 7.31 14.16
C ARG A 132 6.62 7.14 14.21
N SER A 133 6.06 6.56 13.16
CA SER A 133 4.63 6.17 13.10
C SER A 133 4.42 5.02 12.13
N LEU A 134 3.35 4.26 12.37
CA LEU A 134 2.84 3.23 11.47
C LEU A 134 1.45 3.63 10.98
N THR A 135 1.24 3.68 9.66
CA THR A 135 -0.08 3.94 9.06
C THR A 135 -0.55 2.73 8.28
N ILE A 136 -1.70 2.16 8.65
CA ILE A 136 -2.34 1.08 7.90
C ILE A 136 -3.54 1.61 7.13
N VAL A 137 -3.64 1.25 5.85
CA VAL A 137 -4.66 1.75 4.92
C VAL A 137 -5.46 0.59 4.36
N GLY A 138 -6.75 0.49 4.64
CA GLY A 138 -7.62 -0.57 4.12
C GLY A 138 -7.12 -2.00 4.37
N SER A 139 -6.35 -2.23 5.44
CA SER A 139 -5.66 -3.51 5.66
C SER A 139 -6.61 -4.60 6.15
N SER A 140 -6.49 -5.79 5.58
CA SER A 140 -7.20 -6.97 6.05
C SER A 140 -6.54 -7.54 7.31
N GLY A 141 -7.27 -8.34 8.09
CA GLY A 141 -6.72 -9.02 9.28
C GLY A 141 -7.06 -8.34 10.60
N VAL A 142 -7.65 -7.14 10.59
CA VAL A 142 -8.18 -6.47 11.78
C VAL A 142 -9.70 -6.48 11.73
N GLY A 143 -10.34 -6.86 12.81
CA GLY A 143 -11.80 -6.90 12.96
C GLY A 143 -12.49 -7.98 12.11
N PRO A 144 -13.82 -7.96 12.05
CA PRO A 144 -14.59 -8.98 11.38
C PRO A 144 -14.35 -8.95 9.87
N ARG A 145 -14.32 -10.13 9.25
CA ARG A 145 -14.19 -10.27 7.80
C ARG A 145 -15.42 -9.70 7.11
N GLY A 146 -15.19 -8.90 6.06
CA GLY A 146 -16.24 -8.48 5.14
C GLY A 146 -16.68 -9.59 4.19
N SER A 147 -17.54 -9.24 3.26
CA SER A 147 -18.03 -10.15 2.22
C SER A 147 -16.89 -10.57 1.28
N ARG A 148 -17.01 -11.80 0.77
CA ARG A 148 -16.06 -12.27 -0.25
C ARG A 148 -16.30 -11.52 -1.57
N VAL A 149 -15.27 -10.85 -2.06
CA VAL A 149 -15.30 -10.21 -3.38
C VAL A 149 -14.87 -11.24 -4.44
N GLU A 150 -15.74 -11.50 -5.41
CA GLU A 150 -15.44 -12.40 -6.52
C GLU A 150 -14.89 -11.60 -7.70
N LEU A 151 -13.67 -11.94 -8.11
CA LEU A 151 -12.96 -11.29 -9.20
C LEU A 151 -12.96 -12.17 -10.44
N LEU A 152 -13.06 -11.53 -11.61
CA LEU A 152 -12.91 -12.19 -12.90
C LEU A 152 -11.43 -12.59 -13.10
N LYS A 153 -11.24 -13.78 -13.66
CA LYS A 153 -9.90 -14.26 -14.03
C LYS A 153 -9.47 -13.60 -15.34
N VAL A 154 -8.43 -12.79 -15.30
CA VAL A 154 -7.96 -11.98 -16.44
C VAL A 154 -6.82 -12.61 -17.25
N ARG A 155 -6.18 -13.65 -16.72
CA ARG A 155 -4.93 -14.18 -17.28
C ARG A 155 -5.07 -14.75 -18.71
N HIS A 156 -6.25 -15.27 -19.04
CA HIS A 156 -6.54 -15.87 -20.34
C HIS A 156 -7.26 -14.91 -21.30
N LEU A 157 -7.64 -13.71 -20.83
CA LEU A 157 -8.34 -12.71 -21.64
C LEU A 157 -7.32 -11.82 -22.38
N MET A 158 -7.74 -11.27 -23.52
CA MET A 158 -6.94 -10.38 -24.36
C MET A 158 -7.78 -9.20 -24.86
N GLY A 159 -7.10 -8.14 -25.32
CA GLY A 159 -7.76 -6.98 -25.92
C GLY A 159 -8.83 -6.35 -25.04
N GLU A 160 -9.95 -5.98 -25.64
CA GLU A 160 -11.06 -5.30 -24.97
C GLU A 160 -11.70 -6.13 -23.84
N GLU A 161 -11.80 -7.45 -24.03
CA GLU A 161 -12.32 -8.36 -22.98
C GLU A 161 -11.49 -8.27 -21.69
N ARG A 162 -10.18 -8.20 -21.82
CA ARG A 162 -9.28 -8.08 -20.67
C ARG A 162 -9.41 -6.72 -19.99
N VAL A 163 -9.50 -5.65 -20.77
CA VAL A 163 -9.71 -4.30 -20.25
C VAL A 163 -11.02 -4.20 -19.47
N GLU A 164 -12.10 -4.75 -20.02
CA GLU A 164 -13.42 -4.75 -19.35
C GLU A 164 -13.40 -5.61 -18.08
N ALA A 165 -12.74 -6.76 -18.09
CA ALA A 165 -12.58 -7.57 -16.89
C ALA A 165 -11.78 -6.84 -15.80
N HIS A 166 -10.79 -6.04 -16.15
CA HIS A 166 -10.10 -5.15 -15.20
C HIS A 166 -11.01 -4.07 -14.66
N ARG A 167 -11.82 -3.42 -15.51
CA ARG A 167 -12.82 -2.44 -15.08
C ARG A 167 -13.78 -3.03 -14.06
N VAL A 168 -14.33 -4.21 -14.35
CA VAL A 168 -15.22 -4.94 -13.43
C VAL A 168 -14.49 -5.29 -12.12
N ASN A 169 -13.25 -5.74 -12.18
CA ASN A 169 -12.49 -6.08 -10.99
C ASN A 169 -12.17 -4.85 -10.13
N LEU A 170 -11.81 -3.72 -10.76
CA LEU A 170 -11.60 -2.46 -10.08
C LEU A 170 -12.87 -1.99 -9.37
N SER A 171 -14.04 -2.03 -10.04
CA SER A 171 -15.31 -1.62 -9.43
C SER A 171 -15.75 -2.53 -8.29
N ARG A 172 -15.44 -3.82 -8.36
CA ARG A 172 -15.82 -4.79 -7.33
C ARG A 172 -14.93 -4.71 -6.08
N LEU A 173 -13.66 -4.40 -6.26
CA LEU A 173 -12.67 -4.51 -5.18
C LEU A 173 -12.09 -3.18 -4.76
N MET A 174 -11.74 -2.30 -5.70
CA MET A 174 -10.79 -1.22 -5.45
C MET A 174 -11.45 0.16 -5.36
N ILE A 175 -12.36 0.50 -6.28
CA ILE A 175 -12.89 1.84 -6.50
C ILE A 175 -14.41 1.79 -6.42
N ALA A 176 -14.99 2.54 -5.48
CA ALA A 176 -16.44 2.55 -5.27
C ALA A 176 -17.17 3.41 -6.32
N ASP A 177 -16.62 4.56 -6.67
CA ASP A 177 -17.15 5.42 -7.73
C ASP A 177 -16.62 4.98 -9.09
N VAL A 178 -17.46 4.28 -9.85
CA VAL A 178 -17.10 3.76 -11.18
C VAL A 178 -16.66 4.84 -12.17
N MET A 179 -17.05 6.10 -11.97
CA MET A 179 -16.62 7.22 -12.81
C MET A 179 -15.14 7.57 -12.62
N LYS A 180 -14.53 7.11 -11.53
CA LYS A 180 -13.09 7.26 -11.24
C LYS A 180 -12.23 6.10 -11.76
N ILE A 181 -12.84 5.11 -12.42
CA ILE A 181 -12.11 4.04 -13.10
C ILE A 181 -11.69 4.55 -14.49
N ASP A 182 -10.68 5.39 -14.49
CA ASP A 182 -10.13 6.02 -15.68
C ASP A 182 -9.08 5.14 -16.41
N ALA A 183 -8.50 5.67 -17.48
CA ALA A 183 -7.47 4.98 -18.26
C ALA A 183 -6.21 4.67 -17.43
N LEU A 184 -5.85 5.54 -16.48
CA LEU A 184 -4.70 5.35 -15.61
C LEU A 184 -4.92 4.21 -14.62
N ALA A 185 -6.09 4.13 -13.98
CA ALA A 185 -6.46 3.01 -13.11
C ALA A 185 -6.37 1.66 -13.85
N LEU A 186 -6.87 1.62 -15.08
CA LEU A 186 -6.83 0.42 -15.94
C LEU A 186 -5.38 0.04 -16.32
N ALA A 187 -4.56 1.02 -16.70
CA ALA A 187 -3.16 0.79 -17.05
C ALA A 187 -2.36 0.27 -15.84
N VAL A 188 -2.54 0.86 -14.67
CA VAL A 188 -1.92 0.41 -13.41
C VAL A 188 -2.36 -1.02 -13.07
N GLN A 189 -3.67 -1.30 -13.14
CA GLN A 189 -4.21 -2.63 -12.84
C GLN A 189 -3.69 -3.70 -13.81
N GLU A 190 -3.63 -3.39 -15.08
CA GLU A 190 -3.10 -4.30 -16.11
C GLU A 190 -1.61 -4.62 -15.85
N TRP A 191 -0.79 -3.58 -15.63
CA TRP A 191 0.63 -3.76 -15.36
C TRP A 191 0.85 -4.59 -14.09
N ASN A 192 0.17 -4.23 -13.00
CA ASN A 192 0.30 -4.88 -11.70
C ASN A 192 -0.09 -6.36 -11.75
N THR A 193 -1.20 -6.70 -12.43
CA THR A 193 -1.64 -8.11 -12.51
C THR A 193 -0.72 -8.98 -13.36
N ARG A 194 -0.02 -8.41 -14.34
CA ARG A 194 1.01 -9.11 -15.12
C ARG A 194 2.26 -9.43 -14.29
N HIS A 195 2.62 -8.55 -13.35
CA HIS A 195 3.83 -8.65 -12.54
C HIS A 195 3.58 -9.25 -11.14
N ALA A 196 2.38 -9.74 -10.87
CA ALA A 196 2.04 -10.38 -9.61
C ALA A 196 2.39 -11.88 -9.64
N ARG A 197 3.40 -12.27 -8.88
CA ARG A 197 3.87 -13.66 -8.72
C ARG A 197 3.51 -14.21 -7.35
N LEU A 198 3.55 -13.38 -6.28
CA LEU A 198 3.18 -13.75 -4.92
C LEU A 198 1.66 -13.79 -4.73
N LYS A 199 1.14 -14.84 -4.10
CA LYS A 199 -0.30 -15.02 -3.80
C LYS A 199 -0.66 -14.37 -2.46
N THR A 200 -0.82 -13.06 -2.43
CA THR A 200 -1.08 -12.26 -1.23
C THR A 200 -2.40 -12.52 -0.48
N PRO A 201 -3.52 -12.99 -1.10
CA PRO A 201 -4.77 -13.19 -0.35
C PRO A 201 -4.68 -14.19 0.81
N MET A 202 -3.79 -15.18 0.71
CA MET A 202 -3.55 -16.14 1.82
C MET A 202 -2.77 -15.47 2.96
N LEU A 203 -1.79 -14.64 2.62
CA LEU A 203 -0.93 -13.94 3.58
C LEU A 203 -1.69 -12.84 4.34
N SER A 204 -2.62 -12.14 3.65
CA SER A 204 -3.43 -11.08 4.26
C SER A 204 -4.53 -11.58 5.21
N ARG A 205 -4.84 -12.88 5.20
CA ARG A 205 -5.90 -13.50 6.03
C ARG A 205 -5.37 -14.13 7.31
N GLY A 206 -4.06 -14.24 7.44
CA GLY A 206 -3.40 -14.78 8.65
C GLY A 206 -3.37 -13.76 9.79
N ASP A 207 -2.79 -14.18 10.90
CA ASP A 207 -2.66 -13.36 12.11
C ASP A 207 -1.42 -12.46 12.08
N ALA A 208 -0.66 -12.45 10.98
CA ALA A 208 0.60 -11.71 10.86
C ALA A 208 0.45 -10.22 11.17
N LEU A 209 -0.63 -9.58 10.69
CA LEU A 209 -0.91 -8.17 11.00
C LEU A 209 -1.12 -7.95 12.50
N VAL A 210 -2.02 -8.71 13.12
CA VAL A 210 -2.35 -8.57 14.55
C VAL A 210 -1.12 -8.87 15.43
N ASN A 211 -0.39 -9.92 15.11
CA ASN A 211 0.84 -10.30 15.81
C ASN A 211 1.91 -9.20 15.70
N ALA A 212 2.06 -8.61 14.52
CA ALA A 212 3.01 -7.51 14.31
C ALA A 212 2.58 -6.24 15.06
N LEU A 213 1.28 -5.85 14.99
CA LEU A 213 0.74 -4.69 15.71
C LEU A 213 0.95 -4.79 17.23
N GLY A 214 0.83 -6.00 17.81
CA GLY A 214 1.12 -6.24 19.21
C GLY A 214 2.57 -5.98 19.62
N GLN A 215 3.50 -5.90 18.67
CA GLN A 215 4.92 -5.65 18.90
C GLN A 215 5.36 -4.22 18.58
N VAL A 216 4.54 -3.44 17.86
CA VAL A 216 4.84 -2.06 17.47
C VAL A 216 4.49 -1.11 18.61
N GLN A 217 5.45 -0.28 19.03
CA GLN A 217 5.26 0.74 20.08
C GLN A 217 4.97 2.14 19.50
N ALA A 218 5.33 2.37 18.25
CA ALA A 218 5.09 3.63 17.58
C ALA A 218 3.59 3.96 17.49
N PRO A 219 3.20 5.24 17.43
CA PRO A 219 1.83 5.67 17.17
C PRO A 219 1.25 4.97 15.94
N LEU A 220 0.01 4.47 16.08
CA LEU A 220 -0.71 3.79 15.02
C LEU A 220 -1.75 4.71 14.40
N ASN A 221 -1.73 4.79 13.08
CA ASN A 221 -2.74 5.47 12.28
C ASN A 221 -3.51 4.46 11.42
N GLY A 222 -4.81 4.70 11.23
CA GLY A 222 -5.67 3.92 10.35
C GLY A 222 -6.42 4.82 9.37
N ILE A 223 -6.39 4.50 8.07
CA ILE A 223 -7.17 5.19 7.04
C ILE A 223 -7.98 4.17 6.26
N TRP A 224 -9.29 4.35 6.19
CA TRP A 224 -10.19 3.46 5.45
C TRP A 224 -11.17 4.24 4.58
N GLY A 225 -11.52 3.69 3.43
CA GLY A 225 -12.69 4.12 2.69
C GLY A 225 -13.97 3.60 3.34
N GLU A 226 -15.02 4.42 3.40
CA GLU A 226 -16.34 4.00 3.95
C GLU A 226 -16.92 2.81 3.19
N LEU A 227 -16.69 2.76 1.87
CA LEU A 227 -17.17 1.73 0.94
C LEU A 227 -16.11 0.68 0.62
N ASP A 228 -15.13 0.50 1.50
CA ASP A 228 -14.05 -0.51 1.36
C ASP A 228 -14.66 -1.91 1.17
N ALA A 229 -14.58 -2.45 -0.04
CA ALA A 229 -15.24 -3.71 -0.41
C ALA A 229 -14.78 -4.92 0.42
N PRO A 230 -13.48 -5.14 0.71
CA PRO A 230 -13.01 -6.18 1.63
C PRO A 230 -13.54 -6.07 3.06
N ALA A 231 -13.93 -4.87 3.50
CA ALA A 231 -14.47 -4.64 4.84
C ALA A 231 -15.99 -4.56 4.87
N ASN A 232 -16.65 -4.29 3.74
CA ASN A 232 -18.10 -4.08 3.64
C ASN A 232 -18.90 -5.37 4.01
N PRO A 233 -20.03 -5.26 4.76
CA PRO A 233 -20.68 -4.02 5.25
C PRO A 233 -20.10 -3.48 6.56
N ARG A 234 -18.97 -3.97 7.02
CA ARG A 234 -18.41 -3.74 8.36
C ARG A 234 -17.22 -2.76 8.38
N ALA A 235 -17.09 -1.87 7.38
CA ALA A 235 -15.97 -0.93 7.32
C ALA A 235 -15.88 -0.06 8.60
N ARG A 236 -17.01 0.38 9.14
CA ARG A 236 -17.06 1.18 10.39
C ARG A 236 -16.64 0.40 11.65
N GLU A 237 -16.68 -0.94 11.62
CA GLU A 237 -16.22 -1.78 12.72
C GLU A 237 -14.69 -1.88 12.79
N ARG A 238 -13.98 -1.44 11.74
CA ARG A 238 -12.50 -1.45 11.70
C ARG A 238 -11.89 -0.54 12.75
N GLU A 239 -12.48 0.63 12.95
CA GLU A 239 -12.03 1.54 14.01
C GLU A 239 -12.15 0.89 15.39
N ALA A 240 -13.30 0.31 15.71
CA ALA A 240 -13.53 -0.35 17.00
C ALA A 240 -12.52 -1.49 17.21
N ALA A 241 -12.33 -2.34 16.21
CA ALA A 241 -11.39 -3.46 16.28
C ALA A 241 -9.92 -3.00 16.43
N LEU A 242 -9.54 -1.89 15.78
CA LEU A 242 -8.21 -1.31 15.97
C LEU A 242 -8.04 -0.72 17.35
N ARG A 243 -9.09 -0.07 17.92
CA ARG A 243 -9.06 0.49 19.27
C ARG A 243 -9.00 -0.59 20.36
N GLU A 244 -9.55 -1.77 20.11
CA GLU A 244 -9.39 -2.92 21.02
C GLU A 244 -7.92 -3.37 21.08
N LEU A 245 -7.19 -3.35 19.96
CA LEU A 245 -5.76 -3.69 19.89
C LEU A 245 -4.85 -2.54 20.34
N ARG A 246 -5.20 -1.33 19.94
CA ARG A 246 -4.44 -0.09 20.16
C ARG A 246 -5.41 1.05 20.47
N PRO A 247 -5.73 1.29 21.77
CA PRO A 247 -6.67 2.34 22.19
C PRO A 247 -6.30 3.74 21.73
N ASP A 248 -5.02 3.98 21.50
CA ASP A 248 -4.41 5.23 21.05
C ASP A 248 -4.44 5.44 19.53
N VAL A 249 -5.04 4.52 18.74
CA VAL A 249 -5.07 4.62 17.28
C VAL A 249 -5.74 5.93 16.82
N ASN A 250 -5.06 6.65 15.93
CA ASN A 250 -5.63 7.78 15.22
C ASN A 250 -6.27 7.26 13.92
N PHE A 251 -7.60 7.28 13.87
CA PHE A 251 -8.36 6.68 12.77
C PHE A 251 -9.11 7.72 11.95
N HIS A 252 -9.07 7.59 10.63
CA HIS A 252 -9.82 8.43 9.70
C HIS A 252 -10.59 7.58 8.68
N MET A 253 -11.89 7.89 8.50
CA MET A 253 -12.75 7.28 7.50
C MET A 253 -12.98 8.26 6.36
N VAL A 254 -12.53 7.92 5.16
CA VAL A 254 -12.76 8.72 3.95
C VAL A 254 -14.14 8.36 3.40
N MET A 255 -15.06 9.32 3.47
CA MET A 255 -16.45 9.12 3.11
C MET A 255 -16.62 8.90 1.61
N GLY A 256 -17.44 7.93 1.24
CA GLY A 256 -17.74 7.59 -0.17
C GLY A 256 -16.61 6.91 -0.94
N ALA A 257 -15.40 6.76 -0.36
CA ALA A 257 -14.28 6.10 -1.02
C ALA A 257 -14.31 4.57 -0.81
N GLY A 258 -13.81 3.83 -1.80
CA GLY A 258 -13.63 2.39 -1.77
C GLY A 258 -12.31 1.94 -1.13
N HIS A 259 -11.86 0.75 -1.53
CA HIS A 259 -10.66 0.12 -0.98
C HIS A 259 -9.37 0.88 -1.33
N TRP A 260 -9.22 1.33 -2.58
CA TRP A 260 -8.04 2.07 -3.03
C TRP A 260 -8.20 3.58 -2.77
N VAL A 261 -8.39 3.91 -1.50
CA VAL A 261 -8.68 5.28 -1.05
C VAL A 261 -7.63 6.30 -1.50
N ALA A 262 -6.36 5.90 -1.56
CA ALA A 262 -5.24 6.75 -2.01
C ALA A 262 -5.33 7.14 -3.49
N TYR A 263 -6.02 6.36 -4.30
CA TYR A 263 -6.32 6.64 -5.71
C TYR A 263 -7.63 7.41 -5.87
N GLU A 264 -8.67 6.95 -5.17
CA GLU A 264 -10.04 7.43 -5.35
C GLU A 264 -10.29 8.80 -4.71
N ALA A 265 -9.59 9.12 -3.62
CA ALA A 265 -9.67 10.38 -2.89
C ALA A 265 -8.26 10.91 -2.51
N PRO A 266 -7.38 11.19 -3.51
CA PRO A 266 -5.96 11.46 -3.27
C PRO A 266 -5.71 12.72 -2.44
N GLU A 267 -6.49 13.78 -2.61
CA GLU A 267 -6.34 15.04 -1.88
C GLU A 267 -6.61 14.84 -0.38
N GLU A 268 -7.75 14.22 -0.05
CA GLU A 268 -8.13 13.92 1.33
C GLU A 268 -7.16 12.94 1.96
N PHE A 269 -6.78 11.88 1.23
CA PHE A 269 -5.79 10.92 1.69
C PHE A 269 -4.45 11.57 2.02
N ASN A 270 -3.90 12.38 1.11
CA ASN A 270 -2.61 13.04 1.29
C ASN A 270 -2.65 14.04 2.46
N ALA A 271 -3.72 14.82 2.59
CA ALA A 271 -3.90 15.76 3.70
C ALA A 271 -3.98 15.04 5.04
N THR A 272 -4.77 13.98 5.12
CA THR A 272 -4.93 13.15 6.32
C THR A 272 -3.61 12.48 6.71
N LEU A 273 -2.92 11.86 5.75
CA LEU A 273 -1.63 11.23 6.01
C LEU A 273 -0.61 12.24 6.55
N ARG A 274 -0.49 13.42 5.93
CA ARG A 274 0.39 14.49 6.42
C ARG A 274 0.07 14.93 7.85
N GLU A 275 -1.21 15.10 8.17
CA GLU A 275 -1.63 15.47 9.52
C GLU A 275 -1.22 14.39 10.54
N MET A 276 -1.47 13.12 10.22
CA MET A 276 -1.07 11.99 11.06
C MET A 276 0.45 11.94 11.28
N LEU A 277 1.23 12.13 10.21
CA LEU A 277 2.70 12.12 10.27
C LEU A 277 3.27 13.32 11.06
N ARG A 278 2.61 14.48 11.04
CA ARG A 278 3.05 15.66 11.80
C ARG A 278 2.84 15.49 13.30
N ARG A 279 1.76 14.85 13.74
CA ARG A 279 1.45 14.61 15.15
C ARG A 279 2.49 13.74 15.86
N THR A 280 3.28 12.99 15.12
CA THR A 280 4.30 12.06 15.65
C THR A 280 5.70 12.62 15.61
N ARG A 281 5.86 13.87 15.17
CA ARG A 281 7.15 14.57 15.22
C ARG A 281 7.29 15.32 16.53
N PRO A 282 8.47 15.23 17.18
CA PRO A 282 8.76 16.03 18.35
C PRO A 282 8.75 17.52 18.06
#